data_5f527f88e2d388980d9d6b67dad613cb
#
_entry.id   5f527f88e2d388980d9d6b67dad613cb
#
_cell.length_a   1.000
_cell.length_b   1.000
_cell.length_c   1.000
_cell.angle_alpha   90.00
_cell.angle_beta   90.00
_cell.angle_gamma   90.00
#
_symmetry.space_group_name_H-M   'P 1'
#
loop_
_entity.id
_entity.type
_entity.pdbx_description
1 polymer ?
#
loop_
_entity_poly.entity_id
_entity_poly.type
_entity_poly.pdbx_seq_one_letter_code
_entity_poly.pdbx_strand_id
1 'polypeptide(L)'
;MVDGKSAIARCADVAKFQSLAAIDVPGTRAIVNPGGTNERFAKAHFKQAQLIAYPDNVTIFDQIIKGKADIMVTDGSETLWQSKLHPELCPINPGKPLQFAEKAFMLPRGDVPFKEFVDTWMHQLKATGEYDQIVDHWLK
;
A
#
# COMPACT_ATOMS: atom_id res chain seq x y z
N MET A 1 1.68 12.79 -3.89
CA MET A 1 0.41 12.03 -3.67
C MET A 1 0.35 11.65 -2.21
N VAL A 2 -0.75 11.96 -1.53
CA VAL A 2 -1.02 11.42 -0.20
C VAL A 2 -1.27 9.92 -0.34
N ASP A 3 -0.67 9.15 0.54
CA ASP A 3 -0.75 7.69 0.56
C ASP A 3 -0.62 7.23 2.03
N GLY A 4 -0.14 6.03 2.26
CA GLY A 4 0.14 5.51 3.59
C GLY A 4 0.02 4.01 3.63
N LYS A 5 0.32 3.43 4.76
CA LYS A 5 0.15 1.98 4.92
C LYS A 5 -1.33 1.63 4.99
N SER A 6 -1.73 0.72 4.13
CA SER A 6 -3.07 0.15 4.05
C SER A 6 -2.98 -1.37 4.00
N ALA A 7 -4.08 -2.05 4.24
CA ALA A 7 -4.10 -3.50 4.23
C ALA A 7 -4.86 -4.02 3.00
N ILE A 8 -4.50 -5.22 2.54
CA ILE A 8 -5.17 -5.96 1.48
C ILE A 8 -5.34 -7.42 1.90
N ALA A 9 -6.51 -7.98 1.66
CA ALA A 9 -6.85 -9.36 1.98
C ALA A 9 -7.78 -9.94 0.91
N ARG A 10 -8.12 -11.22 1.01
CA ARG A 10 -9.22 -11.76 0.20
C ARG A 10 -10.50 -10.99 0.46
N CYS A 11 -11.28 -10.70 -0.57
CA CYS A 11 -12.53 -9.92 -0.45
C CYS A 11 -13.49 -10.47 0.61
N ALA A 12 -13.57 -11.79 0.74
CA ALA A 12 -14.39 -12.46 1.75
C ALA A 12 -13.93 -12.20 3.20
N ASP A 13 -12.68 -11.79 3.40
CA ASP A 13 -12.08 -11.62 4.72
C ASP A 13 -11.95 -10.14 5.16
N VAL A 14 -12.28 -9.19 4.29
CA VAL A 14 -12.14 -7.73 4.54
C VAL A 14 -12.76 -7.31 5.87
N ALA A 15 -13.95 -7.83 6.19
CA ALA A 15 -14.65 -7.48 7.43
C ALA A 15 -13.87 -7.86 8.71
N LYS A 16 -12.94 -8.81 8.62
CA LYS A 16 -12.13 -9.29 9.75
C LYS A 16 -10.99 -8.34 10.12
N PHE A 17 -10.53 -7.49 9.19
CA PHE A 17 -9.24 -6.79 9.28
C PHE A 17 -9.38 -5.26 9.26
N GLN A 18 -10.43 -4.70 9.84
CA GLN A 18 -10.79 -3.29 9.73
C GLN A 18 -9.91 -2.32 10.54
N SER A 19 -9.02 -2.82 11.38
CA SER A 19 -8.11 -2.02 12.21
C SER A 19 -6.83 -2.78 12.54
N LEU A 20 -5.79 -2.07 13.01
CA LEU A 20 -4.56 -2.71 13.50
C LEU A 20 -4.85 -3.74 14.60
N ALA A 21 -5.74 -3.41 15.52
CA ALA A 21 -6.12 -4.34 16.61
C ALA A 21 -6.86 -5.58 16.09
N ALA A 22 -7.63 -5.44 15.01
CA ALA A 22 -8.31 -6.58 14.39
C ALA A 22 -7.35 -7.46 13.56
N ILE A 23 -6.26 -6.89 13.06
CA ILE A 23 -5.21 -7.61 12.33
C ILE A 23 -4.27 -8.31 13.32
N ASP A 24 -3.86 -7.63 14.39
CA ASP A 24 -2.87 -8.14 15.35
C ASP A 24 -3.50 -9.08 16.39
N VAL A 25 -4.04 -10.18 15.91
CA VAL A 25 -4.59 -11.23 16.77
C VAL A 25 -3.91 -12.58 16.52
N PRO A 26 -3.87 -13.47 17.52
CA PRO A 26 -3.35 -14.83 17.34
C PRO A 26 -4.07 -15.56 16.20
N GLY A 27 -3.29 -16.19 15.31
CA GLY A 27 -3.82 -16.92 14.16
C GLY A 27 -3.90 -16.10 12.87
N THR A 28 -3.79 -14.77 12.92
CA THR A 28 -3.61 -13.97 11.70
C THR A 28 -2.21 -14.18 11.13
N ARG A 29 -2.14 -14.48 9.85
CA ARG A 29 -0.89 -14.65 9.09
C ARG A 29 -0.67 -13.43 8.19
N ALA A 30 0.17 -12.50 8.66
CA ALA A 30 0.52 -11.29 7.91
C ALA A 30 1.79 -11.53 7.09
N ILE A 31 1.70 -11.36 5.77
CA ILE A 31 2.82 -11.57 4.86
C ILE A 31 3.52 -10.25 4.56
N VAL A 32 4.84 -10.25 4.49
CA VAL A 32 5.66 -9.07 4.21
C VAL A 32 6.85 -9.43 3.33
N ASN A 33 7.26 -8.51 2.47
CA ASN A 33 8.53 -8.60 1.78
C ASN A 33 9.67 -8.10 2.71
N PRO A 34 10.77 -8.85 2.85
CA PRO A 34 11.84 -8.50 3.79
C PRO A 34 12.62 -7.26 3.35
N GLY A 35 13.17 -6.54 4.32
CA GLY A 35 14.09 -5.40 4.13
C GLY A 35 13.41 -4.06 3.85
N GLY A 36 12.10 -4.03 3.60
CA GLY A 36 11.37 -2.82 3.20
C GLY A 36 10.64 -2.09 4.33
N THR A 37 9.87 -1.07 3.92
CA THR A 37 9.03 -0.28 4.84
C THR A 37 7.84 -1.09 5.36
N ASN A 38 7.35 -2.06 4.56
CA ASN A 38 6.24 -2.92 4.95
C ASN A 38 6.63 -3.83 6.11
N GLU A 39 7.81 -4.46 6.04
CA GLU A 39 8.32 -5.27 7.14
C GLU A 39 8.55 -4.45 8.41
N ARG A 40 9.14 -3.25 8.28
CA ARG A 40 9.36 -2.36 9.44
C ARG A 40 8.04 -1.98 10.11
N PHE A 41 7.03 -1.63 9.30
CA PHE A 41 5.71 -1.32 9.82
C PHE A 41 5.09 -2.53 10.54
N ALA A 42 5.10 -3.69 9.91
CA ALA A 42 4.52 -4.89 10.48
C ALA A 42 5.20 -5.29 11.81
N LYS A 43 6.54 -5.28 11.87
CA LYS A 43 7.29 -5.56 13.10
C LYS A 43 7.03 -4.54 14.22
N ALA A 44 6.78 -3.27 13.87
CA ALA A 44 6.46 -2.25 14.86
C ALA A 44 5.07 -2.43 15.48
N HIS A 45 4.08 -2.86 14.69
CA HIS A 45 2.67 -2.84 15.08
C HIS A 45 2.08 -4.21 15.40
N PHE A 46 2.60 -5.29 14.79
CA PHE A 46 2.08 -6.64 15.02
C PHE A 46 2.92 -7.39 16.06
N LYS A 47 2.27 -7.77 17.16
CA LYS A 47 2.89 -8.48 18.28
C LYS A 47 2.33 -9.89 18.47
N GLN A 48 1.10 -10.13 17.99
CA GLN A 48 0.37 -11.37 18.13
C GLN A 48 0.18 -12.10 16.79
N ALA A 49 0.04 -11.35 15.70
CA ALA A 49 -0.05 -11.91 14.37
C ALA A 49 1.28 -12.55 13.96
N GLN A 50 1.19 -13.67 13.25
CA GLN A 50 2.35 -14.35 12.68
C GLN A 50 2.86 -13.58 11.46
N LEU A 51 4.10 -13.10 11.48
CA LEU A 51 4.73 -12.50 10.33
C LEU A 51 5.37 -13.57 9.45
N ILE A 52 5.01 -13.58 8.17
CA ILE A 52 5.56 -14.46 7.15
C ILE A 52 6.42 -13.62 6.21
N ALA A 53 7.73 -13.85 6.19
CA ALA A 53 8.62 -13.21 5.24
C ALA A 53 8.57 -13.93 3.88
N TYR A 54 8.31 -13.18 2.81
CA TYR A 54 8.27 -13.70 1.45
C TYR A 54 9.07 -12.79 0.52
N PRO A 55 10.16 -13.26 -0.11
CA PRO A 55 11.12 -12.38 -0.79
C PRO A 55 10.66 -11.88 -2.16
N ASP A 56 9.75 -12.59 -2.83
CA ASP A 56 9.27 -12.21 -4.16
C ASP A 56 8.09 -11.24 -4.06
N ASN A 57 8.34 -9.99 -4.41
CA ASN A 57 7.36 -8.91 -4.33
C ASN A 57 6.27 -8.99 -5.41
N VAL A 58 6.48 -9.76 -6.47
CA VAL A 58 5.51 -9.93 -7.56
C VAL A 58 4.47 -10.99 -7.20
N THR A 59 4.92 -12.13 -6.68
CA THR A 59 4.04 -13.27 -6.39
C THR A 59 3.56 -13.32 -4.93
N ILE A 60 3.88 -12.31 -4.12
CA ILE A 60 3.47 -12.24 -2.71
C ILE A 60 1.93 -12.22 -2.55
N PHE A 61 1.23 -11.54 -3.45
CA PHE A 61 -0.24 -11.46 -3.42
C PHE A 61 -0.90 -12.82 -3.72
N ASP A 62 -0.27 -13.64 -4.54
CA ASP A 62 -0.70 -15.03 -4.79
C ASP A 62 -0.75 -15.86 -3.51
N GLN A 63 0.13 -15.58 -2.54
CA GLN A 63 0.14 -16.31 -1.27
C GLN A 63 -1.14 -16.05 -0.46
N ILE A 64 -1.70 -14.84 -0.56
CA ILE A 64 -2.98 -14.49 0.07
C ILE A 64 -4.13 -15.19 -0.66
N ILE A 65 -4.15 -15.13 -1.99
CA ILE A 65 -5.18 -15.79 -2.82
C ILE A 65 -5.20 -17.30 -2.53
N LYS A 66 -4.04 -17.93 -2.48
CA LYS A 66 -3.87 -19.38 -2.20
C LYS A 66 -4.11 -19.76 -0.73
N GLY A 67 -4.46 -18.81 0.14
CA GLY A 67 -4.71 -19.05 1.57
C GLY A 67 -3.49 -19.42 2.39
N LYS A 68 -2.26 -19.16 1.88
CA LYS A 68 -1.01 -19.35 2.63
C LYS A 68 -0.71 -18.20 3.59
N ALA A 69 -1.30 -17.04 3.33
CA ALA A 69 -1.35 -15.88 4.22
C ALA A 69 -2.78 -15.31 4.23
N ASP A 70 -3.06 -14.44 5.17
CA ASP A 70 -4.39 -13.85 5.34
C ASP A 70 -4.44 -12.41 4.89
N ILE A 71 -3.36 -11.67 5.10
CA ILE A 71 -3.30 -10.23 4.90
C ILE A 71 -1.88 -9.77 4.58
N MET A 72 -1.77 -8.68 3.80
CA MET A 72 -0.55 -7.89 3.66
C MET A 72 -0.85 -6.44 4.01
N VAL A 73 0.08 -5.79 4.71
CA VAL A 73 0.10 -4.33 4.85
C VAL A 73 1.17 -3.77 3.93
N THR A 74 0.74 -2.93 3.01
CA THR A 74 1.58 -2.27 2.02
C THR A 74 1.10 -0.83 1.79
N ASP A 75 1.55 -0.16 0.74
CA ASP A 75 1.08 1.20 0.43
C ASP A 75 -0.35 1.18 -0.12
N GLY A 76 -1.15 2.18 0.21
CA GLY A 76 -2.55 2.26 -0.20
C GLY A 76 -2.72 2.21 -1.72
N SER A 77 -1.86 2.94 -2.47
CA SER A 77 -1.83 2.89 -3.93
C SER A 77 -1.54 1.48 -4.47
N GLU A 78 -0.68 0.72 -3.80
CA GLU A 78 -0.41 -0.67 -4.19
C GLU A 78 -1.61 -1.57 -3.92
N THR A 79 -2.32 -1.38 -2.81
CA THR A 79 -3.54 -2.18 -2.54
C THR A 79 -4.61 -1.97 -3.60
N LEU A 80 -4.78 -0.72 -4.08
CA LEU A 80 -5.71 -0.40 -5.15
C LEU A 80 -5.28 -1.03 -6.48
N TRP A 81 -4.01 -0.90 -6.83
CA TRP A 81 -3.46 -1.50 -8.04
C TRP A 81 -3.58 -3.03 -8.04
N GLN A 82 -3.22 -3.67 -6.94
CA GLN A 82 -3.28 -5.12 -6.82
C GLN A 82 -4.72 -5.67 -6.86
N SER A 83 -5.69 -4.91 -6.34
CA SER A 83 -7.10 -5.30 -6.45
C SER A 83 -7.65 -5.23 -7.87
N LYS A 84 -7.07 -4.39 -8.75
CA LYS A 84 -7.39 -4.39 -10.20
C LYS A 84 -6.79 -5.60 -10.92
N LEU A 85 -5.60 -6.02 -10.52
CA LEU A 85 -4.93 -7.19 -11.12
C LEU A 85 -5.52 -8.51 -10.62
N HIS A 86 -5.98 -8.54 -9.38
CA HIS A 86 -6.46 -9.74 -8.68
C HIS A 86 -7.86 -9.48 -8.10
N PRO A 87 -8.93 -9.81 -8.83
CA PRO A 87 -10.31 -9.58 -8.39
C PRO A 87 -10.69 -10.29 -7.08
N GLU A 88 -9.92 -11.28 -6.66
CA GLU A 88 -10.09 -11.98 -5.38
C GLU A 88 -9.63 -11.17 -4.17
N LEU A 89 -8.80 -10.13 -4.41
CA LEU A 89 -8.22 -9.28 -3.36
C LEU A 89 -8.95 -7.94 -3.30
N CYS A 90 -9.20 -7.50 -2.08
CA CYS A 90 -9.85 -6.22 -1.81
C CYS A 90 -9.00 -5.39 -0.83
N PRO A 91 -8.83 -4.07 -1.12
CA PRO A 91 -8.20 -3.16 -0.18
C PRO A 91 -9.10 -2.95 1.05
N ILE A 92 -8.47 -2.78 2.20
CA ILE A 92 -9.16 -2.53 3.46
C ILE A 92 -9.07 -1.06 3.80
N ASN A 93 -10.22 -0.37 3.86
CA ASN A 93 -10.31 1.06 4.18
C ASN A 93 -9.33 1.93 3.37
N PRO A 94 -9.28 1.87 2.03
CA PRO A 94 -8.26 2.54 1.23
C PRO A 94 -8.24 4.06 1.41
N GLY A 95 -9.36 4.69 1.76
CA GLY A 95 -9.44 6.11 2.09
C GLY A 95 -9.00 6.47 3.52
N LYS A 96 -8.66 5.48 4.36
CA LYS A 96 -8.27 5.68 5.75
C LYS A 96 -7.05 4.81 6.08
N PRO A 97 -5.85 5.23 5.67
CA PRO A 97 -4.63 4.45 5.86
C PRO A 97 -4.30 4.27 7.35
N LEU A 98 -3.65 3.15 7.65
CA LEU A 98 -3.16 2.82 9.00
C LEU A 98 -2.02 3.73 9.46
N GLN A 99 -1.30 4.32 8.51
CA GLN A 99 -0.24 5.29 8.73
C GLN A 99 -0.23 6.28 7.57
N PHE A 100 -0.17 7.58 7.90
CA PHE A 100 -0.02 8.62 6.90
C PHE A 100 1.38 8.60 6.28
N ALA A 101 1.45 8.78 4.97
CA ALA A 101 2.66 9.03 4.21
C ALA A 101 2.37 9.86 2.96
N GLU A 102 3.43 10.38 2.36
CA GLU A 102 3.35 11.04 1.07
C GLU A 102 4.37 10.42 0.10
N LYS A 103 3.96 10.29 -1.15
CA LYS A 103 4.85 9.94 -2.25
C LYS A 103 5.18 11.18 -3.05
N ALA A 104 6.46 11.36 -3.36
CA ALA A 104 6.97 12.48 -4.12
C ALA A 104 8.10 12.03 -5.05
N PHE A 105 8.46 12.87 -6.00
CA PHE A 105 9.65 12.67 -6.81
C PHE A 105 10.90 12.97 -5.97
N MET A 106 11.91 12.13 -6.10
CA MET A 106 13.22 12.39 -5.55
C MET A 106 14.06 13.09 -6.61
N LEU A 107 14.52 14.31 -6.30
CA LEU A 107 15.29 15.16 -7.18
C LEU A 107 16.74 15.29 -6.71
N PRO A 108 17.70 15.65 -7.59
CA PRO A 108 19.06 15.93 -7.20
C PRO A 108 19.12 17.02 -6.13
N ARG A 109 19.92 16.79 -5.09
CA ARG A 109 20.09 17.76 -4.00
C ARG A 109 20.78 19.03 -4.52
N GLY A 110 20.21 20.20 -4.20
CA GLY A 110 20.77 21.49 -4.55
C GLY A 110 20.40 22.01 -5.95
N ASP A 111 19.74 21.21 -6.78
CA ASP A 111 19.23 21.67 -8.08
C ASP A 111 17.90 22.40 -7.93
N VAL A 112 17.98 23.64 -7.46
CA VAL A 112 16.81 24.48 -7.19
C VAL A 112 16.03 24.78 -8.47
N PRO A 113 16.65 25.15 -9.60
CA PRO A 113 15.91 25.40 -10.86
C PRO A 113 15.12 24.18 -11.32
N PHE A 114 15.70 23.00 -11.25
CA PHE A 114 15.00 21.77 -11.62
C PHE A 114 13.83 21.45 -10.67
N LYS A 115 14.03 21.68 -9.37
CA LYS A 115 12.94 21.53 -8.38
C LYS A 115 11.78 22.48 -8.69
N GLU A 116 12.05 23.73 -8.95
CA GLU A 116 11.02 24.72 -9.28
C GLU A 116 10.27 24.38 -10.57
N PHE A 117 10.98 23.86 -11.57
CA PHE A 117 10.36 23.36 -12.80
C PHE A 117 9.39 22.21 -12.51
N VAL A 118 9.84 21.22 -11.75
CA VAL A 118 8.99 20.05 -11.40
C VAL A 118 7.80 20.47 -10.54
N ASP A 119 7.98 21.37 -9.59
CA ASP A 119 6.89 21.88 -8.75
C ASP A 119 5.84 22.63 -9.60
N THR A 120 6.28 23.46 -10.54
CA THR A 120 5.39 24.18 -11.47
C THR A 120 4.65 23.21 -12.39
N TRP A 121 5.35 22.24 -12.96
CA TRP A 121 4.75 21.20 -13.78
C TRP A 121 3.68 20.40 -13.00
N MET A 122 3.99 19.98 -11.78
CA MET A 122 3.04 19.26 -10.92
C MET A 122 1.83 20.13 -10.55
N HIS A 123 2.04 21.43 -10.33
CA HIS A 123 0.94 22.36 -10.08
C HIS A 123 0.00 22.42 -11.28
N GLN A 124 0.53 22.60 -12.48
CA GLN A 124 -0.26 22.63 -13.71
C GLN A 124 -0.99 21.32 -13.96
N LEU A 125 -0.30 20.19 -13.82
CA LEU A 125 -0.87 18.86 -14.01
C LEU A 125 -2.09 18.62 -13.10
N LYS A 126 -2.03 19.11 -11.86
CA LYS A 126 -3.17 19.07 -10.92
C LYS A 126 -4.27 20.07 -11.27
N ALA A 127 -3.89 21.28 -11.63
CA ALA A 127 -4.84 22.35 -11.95
C ALA A 127 -5.67 22.06 -13.21
N THR A 128 -5.09 21.35 -14.19
CA THR A 128 -5.78 20.94 -15.43
C THR A 128 -6.60 19.66 -15.27
N GLY A 129 -6.47 18.94 -14.15
CA GLY A 129 -7.15 17.67 -13.92
C GLY A 129 -6.46 16.46 -14.56
N GLU A 130 -5.34 16.63 -15.28
CA GLU A 130 -4.60 15.54 -15.88
C GLU A 130 -4.03 14.57 -14.84
N TYR A 131 -3.60 15.11 -13.68
CA TYR A 131 -3.14 14.29 -12.57
C TYR A 131 -4.22 13.30 -12.09
N ASP A 132 -5.45 13.79 -11.95
CA ASP A 132 -6.55 12.95 -11.48
C ASP A 132 -6.93 11.90 -12.52
N GLN A 133 -6.89 12.24 -13.82
CA GLN A 133 -7.09 11.26 -14.89
C GLN A 133 -6.05 10.13 -14.87
N ILE A 134 -4.78 10.45 -14.62
CA ILE A 134 -3.72 9.45 -14.49
C ILE A 134 -3.99 8.57 -13.25
N VAL A 135 -4.30 9.17 -12.11
CA VAL A 135 -4.60 8.43 -10.87
C VAL A 135 -5.80 7.52 -11.07
N ASP A 136 -6.85 8.02 -11.69
CA ASP A 136 -8.08 7.24 -11.96
C ASP A 136 -7.81 6.06 -12.91
N HIS A 137 -7.02 6.30 -13.95
CA HIS A 137 -6.65 5.24 -14.88
C HIS A 137 -5.91 4.08 -14.19
N TRP A 138 -5.00 4.39 -13.28
CA TRP A 138 -4.17 3.37 -12.65
C TRP A 138 -4.75 2.78 -11.37
N LEU A 139 -5.47 3.58 -10.56
CA LEU A 139 -5.84 3.20 -9.19
C LEU A 139 -7.35 3.06 -8.93
N LYS A 140 -8.21 3.43 -9.90
CA LYS A 140 -9.68 3.29 -9.79
C LYS A 140 -10.28 2.48 -10.98
#